data_c626e04014c477f64f3d5cd0f372d6f7
#
_entry.id   c626e04014c477f64f3d5cd0f372d6f7
#
_cell.length_a   1.000
_cell.length_b   1.000
_cell.length_c   1.000
_cell.angle_alpha   90.00
_cell.angle_beta   90.00
_cell.angle_gamma   90.00
#
_symmetry.space_group_name_H-M   'P 1'
#
loop_
_entity.id
_entity.type
_entity.pdbx_description
1 polymer ?
#
loop_
_entity_poly.entity_id
_entity_poly.type
_entity_poly.pdbx_seq_one_letter_code
_entity_poly.pdbx_strand_id
1 'polypeptide(L)'
;SDAPEKTMVDYYEPLLRQAIRKRLKCLCANPDARIVQGDGSYIGPGLIARRYEDFGGVVHYIGKPFKPIYQHCIKILQKRDIFPGDTVMIGDTMAHDIIGAAGVEIDTCLVRDGLHAGTFKACKSPAEVD
;
A
#
# COMPACT_ATOMS: atom_id res chain seq x y z
N SER A 1 4.94 -21.13 -7.40
CA SER A 1 4.69 -21.20 -8.85
C SER A 1 4.17 -19.85 -9.34
N ASP A 2 5.05 -19.07 -9.98
CA ASP A 2 4.79 -17.65 -10.36
C ASP A 2 3.95 -17.51 -11.66
N ALA A 3 3.63 -18.61 -12.32
CA ALA A 3 2.93 -18.61 -13.61
C ALA A 3 1.53 -17.95 -13.58
N PRO A 4 0.65 -18.15 -12.57
CA PRO A 4 -0.68 -17.56 -12.57
C PRO A 4 -0.68 -16.04 -12.46
N GLU A 5 0.23 -15.46 -11.65
CA GLU A 5 0.31 -14.01 -11.43
C GLU A 5 0.75 -13.25 -12.67
N LYS A 6 1.79 -13.74 -13.32
CA LYS A 6 2.29 -13.15 -14.56
C LYS A 6 1.19 -13.11 -15.63
N THR A 7 0.46 -14.21 -15.80
CA THR A 7 -0.65 -14.30 -16.75
C THR A 7 -1.76 -13.30 -16.44
N MET A 8 -2.07 -13.09 -15.15
CA MET A 8 -3.11 -12.13 -14.75
C MET A 8 -2.68 -10.67 -14.99
N VAL A 9 -1.42 -10.32 -14.72
CA VAL A 9 -0.89 -8.97 -15.02
C VAL A 9 -0.83 -8.74 -16.52
N ASP A 10 -0.42 -9.75 -17.28
CA ASP A 10 -0.30 -9.68 -18.75
C ASP A 10 -1.67 -9.47 -19.43
N TYR A 11 -2.77 -9.86 -18.79
CA TYR A 11 -4.13 -9.56 -19.26
C TYR A 11 -4.36 -8.04 -19.43
N TYR A 12 -3.77 -7.22 -18.56
CA TYR A 12 -3.92 -5.76 -18.63
C TYR A 12 -2.94 -5.09 -19.60
N GLU A 13 -1.94 -5.81 -20.13
CA GLU A 13 -0.88 -5.24 -20.96
C GLU A 13 -1.40 -4.44 -22.17
N PRO A 14 -2.38 -4.90 -22.97
CA PRO A 14 -2.86 -4.13 -24.13
C PRO A 14 -3.45 -2.78 -23.71
N LEU A 15 -4.18 -2.76 -22.58
CA LEU A 15 -4.78 -1.54 -22.03
C LEU A 15 -3.70 -0.56 -21.53
N LEU A 16 -2.71 -1.07 -20.81
CA LEU A 16 -1.60 -0.27 -20.28
C LEU A 16 -0.80 0.35 -21.43
N ARG A 17 -0.47 -0.42 -22.47
CA ARG A 17 0.21 0.10 -23.65
C ARG A 17 -0.61 1.15 -24.39
N GLN A 18 -1.93 1.00 -24.45
CA GLN A 18 -2.80 2.02 -25.03
C GLN A 18 -2.77 3.32 -24.20
N ALA A 19 -2.80 3.22 -22.87
CA ALA A 19 -2.71 4.37 -21.98
C ALA A 19 -1.38 5.12 -22.14
N ILE A 20 -0.27 4.39 -22.31
CA ILE A 20 1.04 4.96 -22.57
C ILE A 20 1.08 5.72 -23.91
N ARG A 21 0.54 5.13 -24.98
CA ARG A 21 0.45 5.82 -26.27
C ARG A 21 -0.32 7.14 -26.18
N LYS A 22 -1.31 7.20 -25.28
CA LYS A 22 -2.08 8.41 -25.00
C LYS A 22 -1.39 9.34 -23.97
N ARG A 23 -0.22 9.00 -23.46
CA ARG A 23 0.53 9.74 -22.44
C ARG A 23 -0.29 9.99 -21.16
N LEU A 24 -1.15 9.05 -20.80
CA LEU A 24 -1.93 9.15 -19.57
C LEU A 24 -1.04 8.93 -18.35
N LYS A 25 -1.38 9.58 -17.26
CA LYS A 25 -0.78 9.30 -15.94
C LYS A 25 -1.65 8.29 -15.20
N CYS A 26 -1.01 7.35 -14.50
CA CYS A 26 -1.70 6.40 -13.65
C CYS A 26 -1.75 6.92 -12.21
N LEU A 27 -2.90 6.82 -11.57
CA LEU A 27 -3.04 7.04 -10.13
C LEU A 27 -3.21 5.68 -9.45
N CYS A 28 -2.29 5.32 -8.58
CA CYS A 28 -2.36 4.10 -7.80
C CYS A 28 -2.86 4.39 -6.39
N ALA A 29 -4.14 4.11 -6.14
CA ALA A 29 -4.78 4.34 -4.86
C ALA A 29 -4.49 3.23 -3.84
N ASN A 30 -4.16 2.01 -4.31
CA ASN A 30 -3.73 0.90 -3.48
C ASN A 30 -2.44 0.30 -4.05
N PRO A 31 -1.27 0.59 -3.48
CA PRO A 31 0.02 0.09 -3.94
C PRO A 31 0.31 -1.37 -3.60
N ASP A 32 -0.61 -2.07 -2.93
CA ASP A 32 -0.41 -3.46 -2.54
C ASP A 32 -0.17 -4.34 -3.76
N ALA A 33 0.88 -5.13 -3.70
CA ALA A 33 1.19 -6.10 -4.74
C ALA A 33 0.21 -7.28 -4.73
N ARG A 34 -0.30 -7.61 -3.55
CA ARG A 34 -1.24 -8.71 -3.32
C ARG A 34 -2.39 -8.25 -2.43
N ILE A 35 -3.54 -8.83 -2.67
CA ILE A 35 -4.72 -8.69 -1.80
C ILE A 35 -5.16 -10.08 -1.34
N VAL A 36 -5.62 -10.17 -0.09
CA VAL A 36 -6.18 -11.39 0.48
C VAL A 36 -7.69 -11.23 0.53
N GLN A 37 -8.41 -12.23 0.02
CA GLN A 37 -9.87 -12.26 0.07
C GLN A 37 -10.31 -13.69 0.37
N GLY A 38 -10.91 -13.91 1.52
CA GLY A 38 -11.18 -15.26 2.04
C GLY A 38 -9.88 -16.04 2.20
N ASP A 39 -9.84 -17.27 1.71
CA ASP A 39 -8.65 -18.13 1.74
C ASP A 39 -7.73 -17.92 0.52
N GLY A 40 -8.05 -16.98 -0.37
CA GLY A 40 -7.32 -16.72 -1.60
C GLY A 40 -6.43 -15.49 -1.53
N SER A 41 -5.29 -15.55 -2.26
CA SER A 41 -4.40 -14.43 -2.51
C SER A 41 -4.44 -14.06 -4.00
N TYR A 42 -4.68 -12.79 -4.29
CA TYR A 42 -4.87 -12.26 -5.64
C TYR A 42 -3.85 -11.17 -5.93
N ILE A 43 -3.64 -10.87 -7.21
CA ILE A 43 -2.84 -9.72 -7.60
C ILE A 43 -3.49 -8.44 -7.10
N GLY A 44 -2.67 -7.57 -6.50
CA GLY A 44 -3.11 -6.24 -6.09
C GLY A 44 -2.89 -5.19 -7.18
N PRO A 45 -3.58 -4.05 -7.07
CA PRO A 45 -3.42 -2.94 -8.02
C PRO A 45 -1.99 -2.42 -8.14
N GLY A 46 -1.18 -2.59 -7.09
CA GLY A 46 0.23 -2.21 -7.10
C GLY A 46 1.06 -2.96 -8.14
N LEU A 47 0.77 -4.24 -8.42
CA LEU A 47 1.46 -4.97 -9.49
C LEU A 47 1.11 -4.42 -10.88
N ILE A 48 -0.14 -4.02 -11.10
CA ILE A 48 -0.58 -3.40 -12.36
C ILE A 48 0.11 -2.03 -12.54
N ALA A 49 0.19 -1.25 -11.47
CA ALA A 49 0.87 0.05 -11.47
C ALA A 49 2.37 -0.10 -11.81
N ARG A 50 3.07 -1.06 -11.18
CA ARG A 50 4.47 -1.36 -11.50
C ARG A 50 4.64 -1.79 -12.95
N ARG A 51 3.75 -2.63 -13.47
CA ARG A 51 3.78 -3.03 -14.89
C ARG A 51 3.63 -1.83 -15.82
N TYR A 52 2.83 -0.83 -15.42
CA TYR A 52 2.71 0.43 -16.17
C TYR A 52 4.03 1.21 -16.18
N GLU A 53 4.75 1.27 -15.05
CA GLU A 53 6.09 1.86 -14.96
C GLU A 53 7.11 1.11 -15.80
N ASP A 54 7.09 -0.23 -15.79
CA ASP A 54 7.97 -1.08 -16.62
C ASP A 54 7.84 -0.76 -18.12
N PHE A 55 6.64 -0.35 -18.54
CA PHE A 55 6.39 0.09 -19.92
C PHE A 55 6.71 1.57 -20.16
N GLY A 56 7.31 2.26 -19.21
CA GLY A 56 7.67 3.67 -19.29
C GLY A 56 6.54 4.64 -18.97
N GLY A 57 5.47 4.18 -18.32
CA GLY A 57 4.38 5.01 -17.84
C GLY A 57 4.73 5.76 -16.56
N VAL A 58 4.02 6.86 -16.30
CA VAL A 58 4.16 7.64 -15.06
C VAL A 58 3.07 7.25 -14.08
N VAL A 59 3.45 6.78 -12.89
CA VAL A 59 2.54 6.42 -11.81
C VAL A 59 2.67 7.40 -10.65
N HIS A 60 1.53 7.86 -10.13
CA HIS A 60 1.43 8.59 -8.88
C HIS A 60 0.81 7.69 -7.83
N TYR A 61 1.60 7.29 -6.86
CA TYR A 61 1.16 6.50 -5.71
C TYR A 61 0.57 7.41 -4.65
N ILE A 62 -0.69 7.19 -4.28
CA ILE A 62 -1.42 8.00 -3.29
C ILE A 62 -1.83 7.21 -2.05
N GLY A 63 -1.97 5.88 -2.14
CA GLY A 63 -2.28 4.99 -1.01
C GLY A 63 -1.11 4.78 -0.05
N LYS A 64 -1.36 4.14 1.08
CA LYS A 64 -0.33 3.77 2.06
C LYS A 64 0.80 2.94 1.41
N PRO A 65 2.06 3.13 1.75
CA PRO A 65 2.67 4.02 2.76
C PRO A 65 2.98 5.43 2.27
N PHE A 66 2.51 5.83 1.09
CA PHE A 66 2.87 7.11 0.49
C PHE A 66 2.22 8.30 1.20
N LYS A 67 2.98 9.37 1.33
CA LYS A 67 2.58 10.58 2.07
C LYS A 67 1.24 11.21 1.67
N PRO A 68 0.80 11.21 0.39
CA PRO A 68 -0.41 11.93 -0.01
C PRO A 68 -1.66 11.57 0.78
N ILE A 69 -1.89 10.27 1.08
CA ILE A 69 -3.07 9.86 1.84
C ILE A 69 -3.03 10.36 3.29
N TYR A 70 -1.88 10.27 3.95
CA TYR A 70 -1.71 10.76 5.33
C TYR A 70 -1.85 12.27 5.40
N GLN A 71 -1.21 13.01 4.50
CA GLN A 71 -1.34 14.45 4.41
C GLN A 71 -2.78 14.90 4.17
N HIS A 72 -3.54 14.14 3.38
CA HIS A 72 -4.97 14.41 3.16
C HIS A 72 -5.76 14.22 4.46
N CYS A 73 -5.53 13.12 5.18
CA CYS A 73 -6.17 12.85 6.48
C CYS A 73 -5.83 13.94 7.50
N ILE A 74 -4.54 14.32 7.62
CA ILE A 74 -4.10 15.40 8.52
C ILE A 74 -4.85 16.71 8.21
N LYS A 75 -4.97 17.10 6.95
CA LYS A 75 -5.71 18.31 6.55
C LYS A 75 -7.19 18.26 6.94
N ILE A 76 -7.82 17.08 6.92
CA ILE A 76 -9.21 16.90 7.36
C ILE A 76 -9.31 17.07 8.87
N LEU A 77 -8.39 16.44 9.62
CA LEU A 77 -8.35 16.49 11.09
C LEU A 77 -8.07 17.91 11.58
N GLN A 78 -7.14 18.62 10.98
CA GLN A 78 -6.82 20.01 11.31
C GLN A 78 -8.01 20.96 11.18
N LYS A 79 -8.96 20.71 10.28
CA LYS A 79 -10.21 21.47 10.20
C LYS A 79 -11.12 21.28 11.42
N ARG A 80 -10.81 20.31 12.26
CA ARG A 80 -11.52 19.97 13.51
C ARG A 80 -10.64 20.22 14.74
N ASP A 81 -9.56 21.01 14.57
CA ASP A 81 -8.56 21.31 15.61
C ASP A 81 -7.87 20.08 16.21
N ILE A 82 -7.75 18.99 15.40
CA ILE A 82 -7.01 17.77 15.76
C ILE A 82 -5.69 17.79 14.98
N PHE A 83 -4.57 17.69 15.70
CA PHE A 83 -3.23 17.76 15.13
C PHE A 83 -2.52 16.39 15.13
N PRO A 84 -1.40 16.23 14.40
CA PRO A 84 -0.67 14.95 14.35
C PRO A 84 -0.35 14.35 15.72
N GLY A 85 0.05 15.18 16.71
CA GLY A 85 0.32 14.74 18.08
C GLY A 85 -0.91 14.24 18.87
N ASP A 86 -2.14 14.51 18.36
CA ASP A 86 -3.39 14.03 18.93
C ASP A 86 -3.95 12.82 18.16
N THR A 87 -3.15 12.28 17.21
CA THR A 87 -3.61 11.29 16.24
C THR A 87 -2.77 10.03 16.33
N VAL A 88 -3.41 8.87 16.27
CA VAL A 88 -2.74 7.58 16.17
C VAL A 88 -3.19 6.83 14.94
N MET A 89 -2.24 6.29 14.17
CA MET A 89 -2.51 5.35 13.11
C MET A 89 -2.57 3.94 13.68
N ILE A 90 -3.69 3.25 13.48
CA ILE A 90 -3.85 1.86 13.87
C ILE A 90 -3.84 1.00 12.60
N GLY A 91 -2.95 0.01 12.55
CA GLY A 91 -2.83 -0.87 11.39
C GLY A 91 -2.07 -2.14 11.71
N ASP A 92 -2.10 -3.09 10.78
CA ASP A 92 -1.53 -4.44 10.95
C ASP A 92 -0.31 -4.70 10.07
N THR A 93 0.09 -3.73 9.22
CA THR A 93 1.24 -3.85 8.35
C THR A 93 2.33 -2.84 8.67
N MET A 94 3.53 -3.36 8.99
CA MET A 94 4.71 -2.50 9.26
C MET A 94 4.99 -1.58 8.07
N ALA A 95 5.11 -2.15 6.87
CA ALA A 95 5.54 -1.41 5.68
C ALA A 95 4.53 -0.33 5.23
N HIS A 96 3.23 -0.58 5.39
CA HIS A 96 2.21 0.33 4.87
C HIS A 96 1.65 1.26 5.94
N ASP A 97 1.24 0.70 7.08
CA ASP A 97 0.57 1.48 8.13
C ASP A 97 1.56 2.22 9.02
N ILE A 98 2.53 1.47 9.58
CA ILE A 98 3.40 2.01 10.62
C ILE A 98 4.46 2.95 10.02
N ILE A 99 5.22 2.47 9.03
CA ILE A 99 6.27 3.28 8.38
C ILE A 99 5.65 4.48 7.66
N GLY A 100 4.49 4.30 7.01
CA GLY A 100 3.81 5.38 6.33
C GLY A 100 3.37 6.51 7.26
N ALA A 101 2.78 6.17 8.41
CA ALA A 101 2.35 7.15 9.42
C ALA A 101 3.54 7.82 10.13
N ALA A 102 4.57 7.05 10.49
CA ALA A 102 5.78 7.59 11.07
C ALA A 102 6.47 8.61 10.14
N GLY A 103 6.39 8.40 8.83
CA GLY A 103 6.92 9.33 7.82
C GLY A 103 6.21 10.69 7.75
N VAL A 104 5.11 10.87 8.49
CA VAL A 104 4.35 12.12 8.64
C VAL A 104 4.13 12.49 10.11
N GLU A 105 4.92 11.94 11.02
CA GLU A 105 4.97 12.26 12.45
C GLU A 105 3.64 12.00 13.19
N ILE A 106 2.90 10.95 12.78
CA ILE A 106 1.73 10.45 13.49
C ILE A 106 2.17 9.25 14.34
N ASP A 107 1.70 9.18 15.58
CA ASP A 107 1.89 8.01 16.43
C ASP A 107 1.26 6.76 15.83
N THR A 108 1.83 5.60 16.13
CA THR A 108 1.43 4.34 15.52
C THR A 108 1.10 3.27 16.53
N CYS A 109 0.08 2.47 16.23
CA CYS A 109 -0.31 1.29 16.99
C CYS A 109 -0.41 0.08 16.07
N LEU A 110 0.51 -0.87 16.24
CA LEU A 110 0.55 -2.08 15.43
C LEU A 110 -0.39 -3.15 15.99
N VAL A 111 -1.36 -3.58 15.18
CA VAL A 111 -2.25 -4.70 15.49
C VAL A 111 -1.53 -6.00 15.14
N ARG A 112 -1.19 -6.81 16.15
CA ARG A 112 -0.42 -8.05 15.96
C ARG A 112 -1.24 -9.25 15.45
N ASP A 113 -2.56 -9.15 15.46
CA ASP A 113 -3.47 -10.24 15.05
C ASP A 113 -4.09 -9.98 13.66
N GLY A 114 -3.29 -9.41 12.76
CA GLY A 114 -3.65 -9.09 11.37
C GLY A 114 -2.88 -9.93 10.35
N LEU A 115 -2.53 -9.33 9.22
CA LEU A 115 -1.86 -9.97 8.08
C LEU A 115 -0.56 -10.71 8.47
N HIS A 116 0.16 -10.20 9.46
CA HIS A 116 1.43 -10.76 9.95
C HIS A 116 1.31 -11.57 11.26
N ALA A 117 0.10 -12.00 11.64
CA ALA A 117 -0.13 -12.73 12.90
C ALA A 117 0.76 -13.97 13.05
N GLY A 118 1.02 -14.69 11.96
CA GLY A 118 1.92 -15.85 11.94
C GLY A 118 3.37 -15.48 12.29
N THR A 119 3.87 -14.37 11.75
CA THR A 119 5.21 -13.85 12.04
C THR A 119 5.33 -13.46 13.52
N PHE A 120 4.36 -12.73 14.06
CA PHE A 120 4.36 -12.34 15.48
C PHE A 120 4.28 -13.53 16.44
N LYS A 121 3.55 -14.60 16.08
CA LYS A 121 3.50 -15.83 16.88
C LYS A 121 4.83 -16.57 16.88
N ALA A 122 5.62 -16.48 15.82
CA ALA A 122 6.93 -17.10 15.71
C ALA A 122 8.03 -16.30 16.43
N CYS A 123 7.87 -14.99 16.60
CA CYS A 123 8.85 -14.12 17.25
C CYS A 123 8.82 -14.29 18.77
N LYS A 124 10.00 -14.44 19.40
CA LYS A 124 10.15 -14.54 20.85
C LYS A 124 10.11 -13.18 21.54
N SER A 125 10.42 -12.11 20.82
CA SER A 125 10.40 -10.73 21.33
C SER A 125 9.92 -9.75 20.24
N PRO A 126 9.42 -8.56 20.63
CA PRO A 126 9.04 -7.51 19.67
C PRO A 126 10.18 -7.03 18.76
N ALA A 127 11.43 -7.17 19.20
CA ALA A 127 12.62 -6.77 18.44
C ALA A 127 12.96 -7.71 17.27
N GLU A 128 12.30 -8.85 17.15
CA GLU A 128 12.50 -9.83 16.07
C GLU A 128 11.50 -9.61 14.90
N VAL A 129 10.73 -8.54 14.96
CA VAL A 129 9.71 -8.19 13.96
C VAL A 129 10.23 -7.04 13.11
N ASP A 130 11.14 -7.35 12.18
CA ASP A 130 11.61 -6.44 11.13
C ASP A 130 11.10 -6.87 9.75
#